data_ee0e682849b2d48f172154235dcc3793
#
_entry.id   ee0e682849b2d48f172154235dcc3793
#
_cell.length_a   1.000
_cell.length_b   1.000
_cell.length_c   1.000
_cell.angle_alpha   90.00
_cell.angle_beta   90.00
_cell.angle_gamma   90.00
#
_symmetry.space_group_name_H-M   'P 1'
#
loop_
_entity.id
_entity.type
_entity.pdbx_description
1 polymer ?
#
loop_
_entity_poly.entity_id
_entity_poly.type
_entity_poly.pdbx_seq_one_letter_code
_entity_poly.pdbx_strand_id
1 'polypeptide(L)'
;MFSARSPSSAPAHPPVAFGKIGVLLVNLGTPDGTGYWPMRRYLAEFLSDRRVIEVPRALWLPLLHLVILTTRPSRKGKDYETIWNKERNEGPLKTVTRAQAEKLAERIAGGAFGAGGGKIVVDWAMRYGEPSVASRIAALQAQGCDRLLVVPLYPQYCAATNATVADCAFDALKALRWQPTLRIAAPFYDRPSYIDALAKSLRDGLAKLDFEPERIVVSWHGIPQDYFDKGDPYFCHCAKTTRLLSEATGLGEKMLMTFQSRLGPKEWLKPYTIETVKALPAQGVRKIVVIAPGFVADCLETLEELAVENRHAFLEAGGAHFAVLPCLNDSIEGIDMIADVVRTEVSGWI
;
A
#
# COMPACT_ATOMS: atom_id res chain seq x y z
N MET A 1 -7.01 40.00 57.02
CA MET A 1 -7.37 40.37 55.65
C MET A 1 -6.32 39.80 54.70
N PHE A 2 -6.61 38.69 54.05
CA PHE A 2 -5.74 38.12 53.03
C PHE A 2 -6.05 38.84 51.70
N SER A 3 -5.10 39.63 51.20
CA SER A 3 -5.19 40.28 49.91
C SER A 3 -5.22 39.16 48.84
N ALA A 4 -6.32 39.04 48.10
CA ALA A 4 -6.40 38.19 46.94
C ALA A 4 -5.42 38.71 45.89
N ARG A 5 -4.36 37.97 45.62
CA ARG A 5 -3.48 38.22 44.48
C ARG A 5 -4.33 38.13 43.21
N SER A 6 -4.38 39.20 42.42
CA SER A 6 -4.93 39.16 41.06
C SER A 6 -4.28 38.02 40.31
N PRO A 7 -5.03 37.21 39.56
CA PRO A 7 -4.42 36.17 38.72
C PRO A 7 -3.45 36.89 37.76
N SER A 8 -2.18 36.49 37.81
CA SER A 8 -1.20 36.95 36.82
C SER A 8 -1.76 36.63 35.45
N SER A 9 -1.90 37.61 34.59
CA SER A 9 -2.26 37.38 33.19
C SER A 9 -1.29 36.34 32.61
N ALA A 10 -1.82 35.21 32.11
CA ALA A 10 -1.01 34.23 31.43
C ALA A 10 -0.28 34.92 30.27
N PRO A 11 1.02 34.62 30.05
CA PRO A 11 1.74 35.19 28.93
C PRO A 11 0.98 34.89 27.63
N ALA A 12 0.94 35.87 26.71
CA ALA A 12 0.31 35.70 25.42
C ALA A 12 0.94 34.51 24.69
N HIS A 13 0.20 33.43 24.56
CA HIS A 13 0.62 32.24 23.83
C HIS A 13 0.14 32.34 22.38
N PRO A 14 0.95 31.95 21.38
CA PRO A 14 0.47 31.83 20.02
C PRO A 14 -0.77 30.93 19.95
N PRO A 15 -1.75 31.22 19.09
CA PRO A 15 -2.95 30.39 18.97
C PRO A 15 -2.58 28.96 18.57
N VAL A 16 -3.10 27.98 19.31
CA VAL A 16 -2.90 26.55 19.04
C VAL A 16 -4.27 25.93 18.70
N ALA A 17 -4.37 25.43 17.48
CA ALA A 17 -5.53 24.62 17.10
C ALA A 17 -5.37 23.18 17.60
N PHE A 18 -6.45 22.60 18.17
CA PHE A 18 -6.46 21.24 18.71
C PHE A 18 -7.88 20.66 18.75
N GLY A 19 -7.98 19.38 19.10
CA GLY A 19 -9.25 18.68 19.30
C GLY A 19 -9.74 17.90 18.10
N LYS A 20 -8.95 17.82 17.02
CA LYS A 20 -9.27 17.00 15.86
C LYS A 20 -8.42 15.72 15.80
N ILE A 21 -8.90 14.77 15.03
CA ILE A 21 -8.23 13.50 14.74
C ILE A 21 -7.81 13.52 13.28
N GLY A 22 -6.52 13.41 13.01
CA GLY A 22 -6.00 13.24 11.66
C GLY A 22 -5.92 11.76 11.31
N VAL A 23 -6.50 11.36 10.19
CA VAL A 23 -6.36 10.02 9.59
C VAL A 23 -5.52 10.18 8.33
N LEU A 24 -4.33 9.58 8.33
CA LEU A 24 -3.38 9.65 7.23
C LEU A 24 -3.28 8.28 6.56
N LEU A 25 -3.87 8.13 5.37
CA LEU A 25 -3.69 6.96 4.53
C LEU A 25 -2.32 7.02 3.86
N VAL A 26 -1.51 5.97 3.98
CA VAL A 26 -0.15 5.95 3.42
C VAL A 26 0.04 4.77 2.49
N ASN A 27 0.45 5.05 1.26
CA ASN A 27 0.82 4.05 0.28
C ASN A 27 2.31 4.17 -0.10
N LEU A 28 2.84 3.21 -0.88
CA LEU A 28 4.27 3.09 -1.21
C LEU A 28 4.82 4.37 -1.83
N GLY A 29 4.14 4.86 -2.82
CA GLY A 29 4.59 5.99 -3.59
C GLY A 29 4.83 5.69 -5.06
N THR A 30 5.07 6.74 -5.78
CA THR A 30 5.26 6.73 -7.22
C THR A 30 6.12 7.94 -7.61
N PRO A 31 6.88 7.88 -8.71
CA PRO A 31 7.63 9.04 -9.16
C PRO A 31 6.70 10.21 -9.53
N ASP A 32 7.22 11.44 -9.45
CA ASP A 32 6.49 12.65 -9.88
C ASP A 32 6.45 12.83 -11.40
N GLY A 33 7.04 11.91 -12.16
CA GLY A 33 7.06 11.90 -13.61
C GLY A 33 7.86 10.73 -14.15
N THR A 34 7.66 10.39 -15.41
CA THR A 34 8.29 9.24 -16.07
C THR A 34 9.70 9.53 -16.59
N GLY A 35 10.10 10.81 -16.63
CA GLY A 35 11.43 11.21 -17.07
C GLY A 35 12.56 10.76 -16.13
N TYR A 36 13.82 10.84 -16.63
CA TYR A 36 15.00 10.37 -15.89
C TYR A 36 15.12 10.97 -14.48
N TRP A 37 15.00 12.28 -14.29
CA TRP A 37 15.26 12.93 -13.01
C TRP A 37 14.18 12.67 -11.95
N PRO A 38 12.86 12.77 -12.24
CA PRO A 38 11.82 12.36 -11.30
C PRO A 38 11.97 10.91 -10.89
N MET A 39 12.21 10.02 -11.86
CA MET A 39 12.41 8.59 -11.60
C MET A 39 13.66 8.33 -10.76
N ARG A 40 14.77 9.04 -11.04
CA ARG A 40 16.01 8.91 -10.28
C ARG A 40 15.83 9.34 -8.82
N ARG A 41 15.10 10.44 -8.56
CA ARG A 41 14.80 10.89 -7.19
C ARG A 41 13.99 9.84 -6.43
N TYR A 42 12.91 9.36 -7.03
CA TYR A 42 12.06 8.32 -6.46
C TYR A 42 12.84 7.03 -6.14
N LEU A 43 13.59 6.52 -7.11
CA LEU A 43 14.39 5.31 -6.91
C LEU A 43 15.53 5.51 -5.89
N ALA A 44 16.12 6.70 -5.82
CA ALA A 44 17.13 7.01 -4.82
C ALA A 44 16.56 6.98 -3.40
N GLU A 45 15.40 7.56 -3.18
CA GLU A 45 14.70 7.53 -1.90
C GLU A 45 14.30 6.08 -1.53
N PHE A 46 13.62 5.38 -2.42
CA PHE A 46 13.14 4.02 -2.21
C PHE A 46 14.28 3.03 -1.93
N LEU A 47 15.29 2.99 -2.80
CA LEU A 47 16.41 2.04 -2.69
C LEU A 47 17.45 2.45 -1.61
N SER A 48 17.34 3.67 -1.08
CA SER A 48 18.15 4.09 0.07
C SER A 48 17.55 3.67 1.41
N ASP A 49 16.33 3.20 1.46
CA ASP A 49 15.73 2.75 2.71
C ASP A 49 16.39 1.45 3.21
N ARG A 50 16.78 1.45 4.49
CA ARG A 50 17.42 0.30 5.13
C ARG A 50 16.50 -0.89 5.30
N ARG A 51 15.20 -0.66 5.38
CA ARG A 51 14.20 -1.74 5.48
C ARG A 51 13.89 -2.37 4.14
N VAL A 52 14.17 -1.67 3.04
CA VAL A 52 14.01 -2.18 1.67
C VAL A 52 15.28 -2.91 1.22
N ILE A 53 16.45 -2.33 1.51
CA ILE A 53 17.75 -2.91 1.13
C ILE A 53 18.63 -3.04 2.38
N GLU A 54 18.69 -4.25 2.89
CA GLU A 54 19.48 -4.61 4.07
C GLU A 54 20.93 -4.95 3.72
N VAL A 55 21.60 -4.07 2.97
CA VAL A 55 23.03 -4.17 2.65
C VAL A 55 23.79 -3.07 3.41
N PRO A 56 25.01 -3.33 3.91
CA PRO A 56 25.83 -2.30 4.56
C PRO A 56 25.93 -1.04 3.72
N ARG A 57 25.61 0.11 4.31
CA ARG A 57 25.48 1.41 3.61
C ARG A 57 26.73 1.82 2.84
N ALA A 58 27.90 1.54 3.42
CA ALA A 58 29.18 1.86 2.78
C ALA A 58 29.40 1.14 1.45
N LEU A 59 28.80 -0.04 1.26
CA LEU A 59 28.84 -0.80 0.02
C LEU A 59 27.66 -0.43 -0.90
N TRP A 60 26.48 -0.28 -0.32
CA TRP A 60 25.25 -0.09 -1.09
C TRP A 60 25.15 1.30 -1.73
N LEU A 61 25.42 2.37 -0.98
CA LEU A 61 25.22 3.73 -1.49
C LEU A 61 26.11 4.06 -2.72
N PRO A 62 27.41 3.72 -2.75
CA PRO A 62 28.20 3.88 -3.97
C PRO A 62 27.63 3.09 -5.15
N LEU A 63 27.26 1.82 -4.95
CA LEU A 63 26.64 1.01 -5.99
C LEU A 63 25.33 1.61 -6.49
N LEU A 64 24.48 2.05 -5.57
CA LEU A 64 23.22 2.69 -5.90
C LEU A 64 23.42 3.94 -6.77
N HIS A 65 24.24 4.89 -6.30
CA HIS A 65 24.36 6.19 -6.93
C HIS A 65 25.22 6.20 -8.19
N LEU A 66 26.26 5.37 -8.27
CA LEU A 66 27.21 5.35 -9.40
C LEU A 66 26.81 4.35 -10.50
N VAL A 67 26.02 3.33 -10.17
CA VAL A 67 25.66 2.28 -11.15
C VAL A 67 24.15 2.20 -11.35
N ILE A 68 23.37 1.91 -10.30
CA ILE A 68 21.94 1.60 -10.44
C ILE A 68 21.17 2.83 -10.93
N LEU A 69 21.39 3.98 -10.31
CA LEU A 69 20.70 5.23 -10.64
C LEU A 69 21.19 5.92 -11.90
N THR A 70 22.16 5.38 -12.61
CA THR A 70 22.58 5.88 -13.93
C THR A 70 21.78 5.27 -15.08
N THR A 71 21.37 4.01 -14.96
CA THR A 71 20.72 3.25 -16.04
C THR A 71 19.25 2.91 -15.75
N ARG A 72 18.93 2.54 -14.52
CA ARG A 72 17.60 2.06 -14.14
C ARG A 72 16.47 3.10 -14.27
N PRO A 73 16.68 4.42 -14.01
CA PRO A 73 15.62 5.42 -14.14
C PRO A 73 15.03 5.50 -15.54
N SER A 74 15.84 5.49 -16.60
CA SER A 74 15.33 5.56 -17.97
C SER A 74 14.53 4.33 -18.37
N ARG A 75 14.94 3.14 -17.90
CA ARG A 75 14.20 1.90 -18.17
C ARG A 75 12.86 1.89 -17.42
N LYS A 76 12.88 2.16 -16.12
CA LYS A 76 11.66 2.17 -15.31
C LYS A 76 10.71 3.31 -15.68
N GLY A 77 11.23 4.45 -16.16
CA GLY A 77 10.40 5.52 -16.70
C GLY A 77 9.51 5.06 -17.85
N LYS A 78 10.03 4.22 -18.75
CA LYS A 78 9.24 3.64 -19.85
C LYS A 78 8.13 2.71 -19.35
N ASP A 79 8.42 1.89 -18.35
CA ASP A 79 7.40 1.01 -17.74
C ASP A 79 6.27 1.86 -17.14
N TYR A 80 6.61 2.95 -16.43
CA TYR A 80 5.61 3.89 -15.89
C TYR A 80 4.84 4.65 -16.96
N GLU A 81 5.42 4.96 -18.12
CA GLU A 81 4.73 5.62 -19.24
C GLU A 81 3.52 4.81 -19.74
N THR A 82 3.61 3.48 -19.72
CA THR A 82 2.54 2.59 -20.19
C THR A 82 1.26 2.65 -19.35
N ILE A 83 1.43 2.98 -18.05
CA ILE A 83 0.33 3.01 -17.08
C ILE A 83 0.01 4.43 -16.58
N TRP A 84 0.70 5.46 -17.10
CA TRP A 84 0.62 6.82 -16.60
C TRP A 84 -0.75 7.45 -16.80
N ASN A 85 -1.32 8.01 -15.74
CA ASN A 85 -2.54 8.81 -15.84
C ASN A 85 -2.21 10.17 -16.51
N LYS A 86 -2.50 10.28 -17.80
CA LYS A 86 -2.17 11.46 -18.61
C LYS A 86 -2.99 12.69 -18.24
N GLU A 87 -4.22 12.52 -17.77
CA GLU A 87 -5.10 13.64 -17.39
C GLU A 87 -4.58 14.34 -16.14
N ARG A 88 -4.14 13.57 -15.16
CA ARG A 88 -3.61 14.09 -13.88
C ARG A 88 -2.10 14.23 -13.86
N ASN A 89 -1.42 13.72 -14.90
CA ASN A 89 0.03 13.66 -15.00
C ASN A 89 0.68 13.00 -13.76
N GLU A 90 0.18 11.83 -13.38
CA GLU A 90 0.67 11.11 -12.20
C GLU A 90 0.52 9.59 -12.35
N GLY A 91 1.23 8.82 -11.53
CA GLY A 91 1.08 7.36 -11.48
C GLY A 91 -0.28 6.91 -10.92
N PRO A 92 -0.84 5.76 -11.35
CA PRO A 92 -2.16 5.28 -10.92
C PRO A 92 -2.26 5.09 -9.41
N LEU A 93 -1.21 4.63 -8.74
CA LEU A 93 -1.17 4.48 -7.28
C LEU A 93 -1.50 5.80 -6.56
N LYS A 94 -0.98 6.93 -7.05
CA LYS A 94 -1.22 8.26 -6.50
C LYS A 94 -2.67 8.70 -6.73
N THR A 95 -3.18 8.49 -7.94
CA THR A 95 -4.59 8.77 -8.29
C THR A 95 -5.54 8.00 -7.38
N VAL A 96 -5.34 6.70 -7.24
CA VAL A 96 -6.22 5.83 -6.44
C VAL A 96 -6.12 6.16 -4.95
N THR A 97 -4.91 6.33 -4.40
CA THR A 97 -4.74 6.65 -2.97
C THR A 97 -5.43 7.97 -2.60
N ARG A 98 -5.35 8.99 -3.47
CA ARG A 98 -6.10 10.23 -3.29
C ARG A 98 -7.61 9.99 -3.29
N ALA A 99 -8.12 9.26 -4.27
CA ALA A 99 -9.54 8.93 -4.36
C ALA A 99 -10.03 8.12 -3.15
N GLN A 100 -9.21 7.21 -2.63
CA GLN A 100 -9.51 6.49 -1.39
C GLN A 100 -9.67 7.44 -0.20
N ALA A 101 -8.78 8.43 -0.05
CA ALA A 101 -8.88 9.41 1.03
C ALA A 101 -10.09 10.32 0.89
N GLU A 102 -10.37 10.81 -0.32
CA GLU A 102 -11.54 11.66 -0.63
C GLU A 102 -12.85 10.91 -0.32
N LYS A 103 -13.03 9.70 -0.84
CA LYS A 103 -14.23 8.88 -0.60
C LYS A 103 -14.38 8.45 0.86
N LEU A 104 -13.27 8.18 1.56
CA LEU A 104 -13.31 7.93 3.00
C LEU A 104 -13.79 9.17 3.76
N ALA A 105 -13.31 10.36 3.41
CA ALA A 105 -13.77 11.61 4.01
C ALA A 105 -15.28 11.83 3.77
N GLU A 106 -15.76 11.59 2.55
CA GLU A 106 -17.20 11.63 2.23
C GLU A 106 -18.01 10.62 3.05
N ARG A 107 -17.51 9.39 3.21
CA ARG A 107 -18.16 8.35 4.02
C ARG A 107 -18.25 8.76 5.49
N ILE A 108 -17.22 9.39 6.03
CA ILE A 108 -17.19 9.91 7.41
C ILE A 108 -18.17 11.08 7.56
N ALA A 109 -18.16 12.04 6.62
CA ALA A 109 -19.08 13.17 6.61
C ALA A 109 -20.55 12.73 6.46
N GLY A 110 -20.81 11.64 5.76
CA GLY A 110 -22.12 10.99 5.61
C GLY A 110 -22.63 10.26 6.87
N GLY A 111 -21.92 10.38 8.01
CA GLY A 111 -22.37 9.86 9.31
C GLY A 111 -21.90 8.45 9.65
N ALA A 112 -21.04 7.83 8.86
CA ALA A 112 -20.55 6.46 9.11
C ALA A 112 -19.85 6.28 10.47
N PHE A 113 -19.38 7.36 11.09
CA PHE A 113 -18.67 7.38 12.39
C PHE A 113 -19.47 8.03 13.52
N GLY A 114 -20.78 8.27 13.32
CA GLY A 114 -21.63 8.93 14.30
C GLY A 114 -21.17 10.36 14.63
N ALA A 115 -21.53 10.85 15.82
CA ALA A 115 -21.24 12.23 16.26
C ALA A 115 -19.72 12.55 16.32
N GLY A 116 -18.88 11.56 16.54
CA GLY A 116 -17.42 11.73 16.60
C GLY A 116 -16.78 11.98 15.24
N GLY A 117 -17.45 11.62 14.14
CA GLY A 117 -16.94 11.76 12.79
C GLY A 117 -16.61 13.20 12.39
N GLY A 118 -17.35 14.18 12.89
CA GLY A 118 -17.13 15.60 12.61
C GLY A 118 -15.77 16.16 13.08
N LYS A 119 -15.03 15.41 13.90
CA LYS A 119 -13.68 15.77 14.36
C LYS A 119 -12.56 15.12 13.53
N ILE A 120 -12.90 14.25 12.59
CA ILE A 120 -11.93 13.51 11.79
C ILE A 120 -11.58 14.30 10.53
N VAL A 121 -10.30 14.46 10.29
CA VAL A 121 -9.72 15.00 9.06
C VAL A 121 -8.97 13.87 8.37
N VAL A 122 -9.33 13.57 7.13
CA VAL A 122 -8.67 12.54 6.32
C VAL A 122 -7.68 13.21 5.38
N ASP A 123 -6.49 12.65 5.29
CA ASP A 123 -5.47 13.02 4.32
C ASP A 123 -4.72 11.77 3.85
N TRP A 124 -3.86 11.92 2.87
CA TRP A 124 -3.09 10.83 2.29
C TRP A 124 -1.64 11.24 2.03
N ALA A 125 -0.74 10.28 2.04
CA ALA A 125 0.67 10.48 1.77
C ALA A 125 1.27 9.30 1.00
N MET A 126 2.43 9.56 0.41
CA MET A 126 3.31 8.56 -0.16
C MET A 126 4.49 8.31 0.78
N ARG A 127 4.86 7.03 0.96
CA ARG A 127 6.06 6.69 1.73
C ARG A 127 7.30 7.18 0.99
N TYR A 128 7.31 7.09 -0.34
CA TYR A 128 8.36 7.59 -1.21
C TYR A 128 7.77 8.54 -2.26
N GLY A 129 8.37 9.71 -2.42
CA GLY A 129 7.86 10.78 -3.28
C GLY A 129 6.83 11.67 -2.57
N GLU A 130 6.01 12.39 -3.36
CA GLU A 130 5.10 13.43 -2.86
C GLU A 130 3.62 13.06 -3.05
N PRO A 131 2.77 13.50 -2.09
CA PRO A 131 3.07 14.23 -0.86
C PRO A 131 3.69 13.32 0.21
N SER A 132 4.74 13.79 0.86
CA SER A 132 5.46 13.00 1.85
C SER A 132 4.70 12.86 3.17
N VAL A 133 4.94 11.78 3.91
CA VAL A 133 4.36 11.54 5.25
C VAL A 133 4.62 12.73 6.18
N ALA A 134 5.85 13.25 6.20
CA ALA A 134 6.22 14.37 7.06
C ALA A 134 5.44 15.64 6.74
N SER A 135 5.29 15.98 5.45
CA SER A 135 4.55 17.16 5.02
C SER A 135 3.06 17.08 5.41
N ARG A 136 2.46 15.89 5.32
CA ARG A 136 1.05 15.69 5.67
C ARG A 136 0.80 15.66 7.16
N ILE A 137 1.71 15.09 7.95
CA ILE A 137 1.66 15.18 9.41
C ILE A 137 1.69 16.66 9.86
N ALA A 138 2.59 17.46 9.30
CA ALA A 138 2.63 18.89 9.59
C ALA A 138 1.34 19.64 9.18
N ALA A 139 0.78 19.30 8.01
CA ALA A 139 -0.47 19.88 7.53
C ALA A 139 -1.68 19.52 8.40
N LEU A 140 -1.77 18.27 8.87
CA LEU A 140 -2.82 17.80 9.79
C LEU A 140 -2.70 18.51 11.16
N GLN A 141 -1.47 18.62 11.69
CA GLN A 141 -1.23 19.36 12.93
C GLN A 141 -1.64 20.84 12.82
N ALA A 142 -1.31 21.49 11.71
CA ALA A 142 -1.73 22.88 11.45
C ALA A 142 -3.26 23.05 11.39
N GLN A 143 -4.00 22.00 11.01
CA GLN A 143 -5.47 21.95 11.03
C GLN A 143 -6.07 21.66 12.42
N GLY A 144 -5.24 21.46 13.44
CA GLY A 144 -5.66 21.19 14.81
C GLY A 144 -5.82 19.71 15.14
N CYS A 145 -5.18 18.82 14.39
CA CYS A 145 -5.14 17.40 14.73
C CYS A 145 -4.07 17.17 15.81
N ASP A 146 -4.53 16.89 17.02
CA ASP A 146 -3.71 16.54 18.20
C ASP A 146 -3.63 15.02 18.43
N ARG A 147 -4.34 14.25 17.63
CA ARG A 147 -4.31 12.79 17.54
C ARG A 147 -4.19 12.39 16.08
N LEU A 148 -3.23 11.53 15.77
CA LEU A 148 -2.96 11.06 14.42
C LEU A 148 -3.07 9.53 14.35
N LEU A 149 -3.88 9.05 13.42
CA LEU A 149 -3.90 7.68 12.98
C LEU A 149 -3.22 7.59 11.63
N VAL A 150 -2.10 6.90 11.55
CA VAL A 150 -1.44 6.54 10.28
C VAL A 150 -1.90 5.14 9.88
N VAL A 151 -2.42 5.02 8.68
CA VAL A 151 -2.94 3.77 8.12
C VAL A 151 -2.07 3.36 6.94
N PRO A 152 -1.07 2.48 7.13
CA PRO A 152 -0.35 1.88 6.02
C PRO A 152 -1.31 1.04 5.18
N LEU A 153 -1.44 1.35 3.88
CA LEU A 153 -2.32 0.63 2.97
C LEU A 153 -1.69 -0.69 2.47
N TYR A 154 -1.12 -1.43 3.42
CA TYR A 154 -0.55 -2.77 3.23
C TYR A 154 -1.19 -3.72 4.23
N PRO A 155 -2.13 -4.57 3.76
CA PRO A 155 -2.87 -5.46 4.66
C PRO A 155 -1.96 -6.43 5.41
N GLN A 156 -0.94 -6.97 4.73
CA GLN A 156 0.06 -7.86 5.29
C GLN A 156 1.26 -7.07 5.79
N TYR A 157 1.71 -7.35 7.02
CA TYR A 157 2.91 -6.72 7.54
C TYR A 157 4.15 -7.18 6.78
N CYS A 158 5.01 -6.24 6.47
CA CYS A 158 6.39 -6.46 6.08
C CYS A 158 7.24 -5.29 6.62
N ALA A 159 8.47 -5.57 7.01
CA ALA A 159 9.38 -4.52 7.46
C ALA A 159 9.65 -3.48 6.35
N ALA A 160 9.71 -3.91 5.09
CA ALA A 160 9.90 -3.04 3.93
C ALA A 160 8.66 -2.18 3.55
N THR A 161 7.52 -2.37 4.21
CA THR A 161 6.28 -1.62 3.97
C THR A 161 5.75 -0.97 5.24
N ASN A 162 5.10 -1.74 6.13
CA ASN A 162 4.48 -1.19 7.34
C ASN A 162 5.50 -0.53 8.27
N ALA A 163 6.65 -1.16 8.51
CA ALA A 163 7.62 -0.59 9.42
C ALA A 163 8.33 0.64 8.86
N THR A 164 8.59 0.71 7.54
CA THR A 164 9.17 1.92 6.95
C THR A 164 8.21 3.12 6.99
N VAL A 165 6.89 2.90 6.88
CA VAL A 165 5.88 3.95 7.12
C VAL A 165 5.92 4.42 8.57
N ALA A 166 6.01 3.47 9.52
CA ALA A 166 6.13 3.79 10.94
C ALA A 166 7.37 4.63 11.24
N ASP A 167 8.54 4.22 10.71
CA ASP A 167 9.79 4.97 10.87
C ASP A 167 9.65 6.42 10.37
N CYS A 168 9.04 6.61 9.19
CA CYS A 168 8.79 7.94 8.63
C CYS A 168 7.91 8.81 9.53
N ALA A 169 6.84 8.23 10.08
CA ALA A 169 5.95 8.94 11.00
C ALA A 169 6.68 9.29 12.31
N PHE A 170 7.47 8.37 12.88
CA PHE A 170 8.27 8.63 14.07
C PHE A 170 9.31 9.73 13.84
N ASP A 171 10.00 9.71 12.71
CA ASP A 171 10.99 10.73 12.38
C ASP A 171 10.34 12.12 12.18
N ALA A 172 9.16 12.17 11.54
CA ALA A 172 8.40 13.40 11.42
C ALA A 172 8.01 13.96 12.81
N LEU A 173 7.55 13.11 13.73
CA LEU A 173 7.17 13.55 15.07
C LEU A 173 8.37 14.04 15.89
N LYS A 174 9.53 13.38 15.80
CA LYS A 174 10.77 13.82 16.49
C LYS A 174 11.16 15.26 16.16
N ALA A 175 10.82 15.75 14.96
CA ALA A 175 11.12 17.10 14.54
C ALA A 175 10.16 18.14 15.14
N LEU A 176 9.02 17.73 15.73
CA LEU A 176 8.00 18.62 16.24
C LEU A 176 8.27 19.02 17.71
N ARG A 177 8.09 20.29 18.05
CA ARG A 177 8.15 20.76 19.43
C ARG A 177 7.02 20.20 20.29
N TRP A 178 5.81 20.17 19.74
CA TRP A 178 4.63 19.54 20.33
C TRP A 178 4.16 18.40 19.45
N GLN A 179 4.22 17.19 19.98
CA GLN A 179 3.89 15.98 19.25
C GLN A 179 2.42 15.61 19.48
N PRO A 180 1.64 15.40 18.42
CA PRO A 180 0.33 14.80 18.54
C PRO A 180 0.46 13.34 19.02
N THR A 181 -0.61 12.82 19.66
CA THR A 181 -0.69 11.39 19.97
C THR A 181 -0.74 10.59 18.67
N LEU A 182 0.11 9.58 18.52
CA LEU A 182 0.19 8.75 17.33
C LEU A 182 -0.34 7.34 17.58
N ARG A 183 -1.16 6.85 16.65
CA ARG A 183 -1.43 5.44 16.41
C ARG A 183 -1.01 5.07 15.00
N ILE A 184 -0.50 3.85 14.83
CA ILE A 184 -0.29 3.24 13.52
C ILE A 184 -1.23 2.05 13.45
N ALA A 185 -2.06 2.00 12.41
CA ALA A 185 -3.03 0.94 12.25
C ALA A 185 -2.34 -0.43 12.19
N ALA A 186 -2.91 -1.39 12.89
CA ALA A 186 -2.44 -2.77 12.84
C ALA A 186 -2.61 -3.35 11.42
N PRO A 187 -1.77 -4.33 11.02
CA PRO A 187 -2.00 -5.11 9.81
C PRO A 187 -3.40 -5.73 9.81
N PHE A 188 -4.09 -5.69 8.67
CA PHE A 188 -5.50 -6.10 8.56
C PHE A 188 -5.72 -7.28 7.61
N TYR A 189 -4.67 -8.10 7.42
CA TYR A 189 -4.58 -9.23 6.49
C TYR A 189 -5.62 -10.34 6.69
N ASP A 190 -6.17 -10.47 7.90
CA ASP A 190 -7.18 -11.48 8.28
C ASP A 190 -8.51 -10.87 8.73
N ARG A 191 -8.65 -9.56 8.54
CA ARG A 191 -9.86 -8.84 8.97
C ARG A 191 -11.07 -9.27 8.13
N PRO A 192 -12.22 -9.57 8.75
CA PRO A 192 -13.42 -10.01 8.01
C PRO A 192 -13.80 -9.04 6.89
N SER A 193 -13.84 -7.72 7.15
CA SER A 193 -14.18 -6.71 6.14
C SER A 193 -13.24 -6.71 4.93
N TYR A 194 -11.96 -7.04 5.14
CA TYR A 194 -10.99 -7.17 4.04
C TYR A 194 -11.21 -8.45 3.24
N ILE A 195 -11.41 -9.58 3.92
CA ILE A 195 -11.67 -10.86 3.27
C ILE A 195 -12.98 -10.81 2.47
N ASP A 196 -14.04 -10.23 3.04
CA ASP A 196 -15.34 -10.06 2.37
C ASP A 196 -15.23 -9.17 1.12
N ALA A 197 -14.49 -8.05 1.23
CA ALA A 197 -14.23 -7.18 0.08
C ALA A 197 -13.49 -7.91 -1.05
N LEU A 198 -12.45 -8.67 -0.72
CA LEU A 198 -11.71 -9.49 -1.68
C LEU A 198 -12.58 -10.58 -2.30
N ALA A 199 -13.37 -11.30 -1.48
CA ALA A 199 -14.25 -12.36 -1.95
C ALA A 199 -15.33 -11.82 -2.89
N LYS A 200 -15.92 -10.67 -2.57
CA LYS A 200 -16.88 -10.00 -3.44
C LYS A 200 -16.24 -9.54 -4.75
N SER A 201 -15.09 -8.86 -4.67
CA SER A 201 -14.35 -8.40 -5.85
C SER A 201 -13.98 -9.57 -6.77
N LEU A 202 -13.53 -10.69 -6.21
CA LEU A 202 -13.22 -11.90 -6.96
C LEU A 202 -14.47 -12.46 -7.66
N ARG A 203 -15.58 -12.64 -6.95
CA ARG A 203 -16.84 -13.15 -7.55
C ARG A 203 -17.35 -12.25 -8.67
N ASP A 204 -17.40 -10.94 -8.42
CA ASP A 204 -17.86 -9.95 -9.39
C ASP A 204 -16.93 -9.88 -10.61
N GLY A 205 -15.63 -10.02 -10.39
CA GLY A 205 -14.64 -10.07 -11.46
C GLY A 205 -14.80 -11.33 -12.33
N LEU A 206 -14.93 -12.50 -11.70
CA LEU A 206 -15.14 -13.78 -12.40
C LEU A 206 -16.43 -13.76 -13.22
N ALA A 207 -17.51 -13.19 -12.68
CA ALA A 207 -18.80 -13.11 -13.37
C ALA A 207 -18.77 -12.23 -14.64
N LYS A 208 -17.78 -11.37 -14.80
CA LYS A 208 -17.61 -10.51 -15.99
C LYS A 208 -16.74 -11.13 -17.09
N LEU A 209 -16.13 -12.28 -16.82
CA LEU A 209 -15.27 -12.96 -17.79
C LEU A 209 -16.13 -13.73 -18.81
N ASP A 210 -15.61 -13.82 -20.01
CA ASP A 210 -16.15 -14.65 -21.11
C ASP A 210 -15.65 -16.11 -21.07
N PHE A 211 -14.89 -16.45 -20.04
CA PHE A 211 -14.34 -17.80 -19.82
C PHE A 211 -14.36 -18.19 -18.33
N GLU A 212 -14.47 -19.48 -18.06
CA GLU A 212 -14.29 -20.01 -16.70
C GLU A 212 -12.81 -20.33 -16.47
N PRO A 213 -12.15 -19.76 -15.43
CA PRO A 213 -10.77 -20.07 -15.14
C PRO A 213 -10.58 -21.46 -14.54
N GLU A 214 -9.55 -22.16 -15.00
CA GLU A 214 -9.13 -23.46 -14.48
C GLU A 214 -8.27 -23.29 -13.23
N ARG A 215 -7.53 -22.14 -13.14
CA ARG A 215 -6.75 -21.75 -11.95
C ARG A 215 -6.89 -20.27 -11.68
N ILE A 216 -6.77 -19.92 -10.39
CA ILE A 216 -6.73 -18.55 -9.87
C ILE A 216 -5.35 -18.37 -9.23
N VAL A 217 -4.49 -17.62 -9.86
CA VAL A 217 -3.16 -17.29 -9.34
C VAL A 217 -3.30 -16.14 -8.35
N VAL A 218 -3.02 -16.42 -7.07
CA VAL A 218 -3.01 -15.43 -5.99
C VAL A 218 -1.58 -14.92 -5.86
N SER A 219 -1.29 -13.82 -6.52
CA SER A 219 0.07 -13.27 -6.61
C SER A 219 0.33 -12.25 -5.51
N TRP A 220 1.39 -12.46 -4.77
CA TRP A 220 1.90 -11.59 -3.71
C TRP A 220 3.20 -10.95 -4.16
N HIS A 221 3.48 -9.74 -3.72
CA HIS A 221 4.83 -9.20 -3.91
C HIS A 221 5.82 -10.10 -3.15
N GLY A 222 6.88 -10.54 -3.80
CA GLY A 222 7.92 -11.33 -3.15
C GLY A 222 8.74 -10.50 -2.16
N ILE A 223 9.35 -11.19 -1.21
CA ILE A 223 10.42 -10.65 -0.38
C ILE A 223 11.60 -11.61 -0.39
N PRO A 224 12.84 -11.14 -0.13
CA PRO A 224 13.99 -12.03 0.04
C PRO A 224 13.74 -13.08 1.11
N GLN A 225 14.18 -14.32 0.88
CA GLN A 225 14.05 -15.43 1.82
C GLN A 225 14.68 -15.09 3.18
N ASP A 226 15.80 -14.37 3.18
CA ASP A 226 16.48 -13.97 4.41
C ASP A 226 15.67 -13.01 5.30
N TYR A 227 14.65 -12.31 4.77
CA TYR A 227 13.74 -11.51 5.60
C TYR A 227 12.78 -12.41 6.39
N PHE A 228 12.24 -13.41 5.72
CA PHE A 228 11.44 -14.45 6.38
C PHE A 228 12.25 -15.18 7.47
N ASP A 229 13.48 -15.55 7.16
CA ASP A 229 14.38 -16.26 8.10
C ASP A 229 14.73 -15.40 9.32
N LYS A 230 14.69 -14.08 9.20
CA LYS A 230 14.83 -13.12 10.30
C LYS A 230 13.55 -12.88 11.10
N GLY A 231 12.46 -13.54 10.75
CA GLY A 231 11.19 -13.49 11.48
C GLY A 231 10.17 -12.48 10.94
N ASP A 232 10.33 -11.96 9.70
CA ASP A 232 9.26 -11.16 9.08
C ASP A 232 8.03 -12.05 8.86
N PRO A 233 6.84 -11.68 9.38
CA PRO A 233 5.64 -12.51 9.32
C PRO A 233 4.92 -12.49 7.97
N TYR A 234 5.44 -11.77 6.98
CA TYR A 234 4.79 -11.50 5.70
C TYR A 234 4.23 -12.75 5.02
N PHE A 235 5.05 -13.82 4.90
CA PHE A 235 4.60 -15.08 4.31
C PHE A 235 3.38 -15.67 5.03
N CYS A 236 3.40 -15.66 6.36
CA CYS A 236 2.30 -16.21 7.17
C CYS A 236 1.02 -15.40 6.98
N HIS A 237 1.14 -14.06 6.87
CA HIS A 237 0.01 -13.18 6.60
C HIS A 237 -0.58 -13.43 5.20
N CYS A 238 0.26 -13.56 4.16
CA CYS A 238 -0.16 -13.89 2.80
C CYS A 238 -0.87 -15.26 2.75
N ALA A 239 -0.28 -16.27 3.38
CA ALA A 239 -0.86 -17.62 3.44
C ALA A 239 -2.21 -17.61 4.18
N LYS A 240 -2.33 -16.89 5.30
CA LYS A 240 -3.59 -16.77 6.04
C LYS A 240 -4.66 -16.05 5.22
N THR A 241 -4.34 -14.93 4.56
CA THR A 241 -5.28 -14.25 3.67
C THR A 241 -5.74 -15.15 2.54
N THR A 242 -4.80 -15.88 1.89
CA THR A 242 -5.14 -16.82 0.80
C THR A 242 -6.10 -17.91 1.29
N ARG A 243 -5.84 -18.50 2.46
CA ARG A 243 -6.71 -19.50 3.06
C ARG A 243 -8.10 -18.95 3.38
N LEU A 244 -8.19 -17.79 4.04
CA LEU A 244 -9.46 -17.18 4.38
C LEU A 244 -10.27 -16.78 3.13
N LEU A 245 -9.61 -16.28 2.09
CA LEU A 245 -10.25 -16.00 0.80
C LEU A 245 -10.76 -17.26 0.13
N SER A 246 -9.98 -18.35 0.19
CA SER A 246 -10.36 -19.68 -0.27
C SER A 246 -11.62 -20.19 0.43
N GLU A 247 -11.66 -20.11 1.75
CA GLU A 247 -12.81 -20.49 2.58
C GLU A 247 -14.05 -19.64 2.25
N ALA A 248 -13.88 -18.31 2.17
CA ALA A 248 -14.97 -17.37 1.89
C ALA A 248 -15.58 -17.55 0.49
N THR A 249 -14.80 -17.99 -0.50
CA THR A 249 -15.25 -18.13 -1.89
C THR A 249 -15.64 -19.54 -2.29
N GLY A 250 -15.14 -20.56 -1.59
CA GLY A 250 -15.25 -21.95 -1.98
C GLY A 250 -14.38 -22.36 -3.18
N LEU A 251 -13.42 -21.50 -3.59
CA LEU A 251 -12.61 -21.69 -4.80
C LEU A 251 -11.18 -22.20 -4.50
N GLY A 252 -10.96 -22.74 -3.31
CA GLY A 252 -9.62 -23.13 -2.85
C GLY A 252 -8.86 -24.08 -3.75
N GLU A 253 -9.55 -25.06 -4.33
CA GLU A 253 -8.93 -26.05 -5.24
C GLU A 253 -8.38 -25.41 -6.53
N LYS A 254 -8.91 -24.23 -6.92
CA LYS A 254 -8.42 -23.49 -8.09
C LYS A 254 -7.31 -22.52 -7.72
N MET A 255 -7.11 -22.14 -6.43
CA MET A 255 -6.18 -21.12 -6.00
C MET A 255 -4.74 -21.63 -5.93
N LEU A 256 -3.82 -20.83 -6.51
CA LEU A 256 -2.38 -21.05 -6.47
C LEU A 256 -1.69 -19.81 -5.88
N MET A 257 -1.15 -19.94 -4.67
CA MET A 257 -0.38 -18.88 -4.03
C MET A 257 1.01 -18.77 -4.66
N THR A 258 1.40 -17.58 -5.10
CA THR A 258 2.68 -17.30 -5.76
C THR A 258 3.26 -15.96 -5.34
N PHE A 259 4.54 -15.70 -5.67
CA PHE A 259 5.25 -14.45 -5.35
C PHE A 259 5.86 -13.84 -6.61
N GLN A 260 5.61 -12.55 -6.84
CA GLN A 260 6.08 -11.76 -7.98
C GLN A 260 7.26 -10.84 -7.65
N SER A 261 7.78 -10.13 -8.65
CA SER A 261 8.71 -8.99 -8.51
C SER A 261 10.09 -9.33 -7.95
N ARG A 262 10.61 -10.53 -8.23
CA ARG A 262 11.96 -10.93 -7.80
C ARG A 262 13.01 -9.97 -8.34
N LEU A 263 13.89 -9.49 -7.45
CA LEU A 263 14.96 -8.59 -7.78
C LEU A 263 16.33 -9.12 -7.34
N GLY A 264 17.29 -9.08 -8.27
CA GLY A 264 18.69 -9.43 -7.98
C GLY A 264 18.95 -10.92 -7.81
N PRO A 265 20.16 -11.31 -7.34
CA PRO A 265 20.59 -12.71 -7.31
C PRO A 265 20.16 -13.47 -6.07
N LYS A 266 19.65 -12.79 -5.02
CA LYS A 266 19.20 -13.45 -3.79
C LYS A 266 18.04 -14.40 -4.06
N GLU A 267 17.88 -15.38 -3.20
CA GLU A 267 16.69 -16.20 -3.14
C GLU A 267 15.54 -15.40 -2.52
N TRP A 268 14.35 -15.53 -3.13
CA TRP A 268 13.11 -14.90 -2.69
C TRP A 268 12.07 -15.97 -2.38
N LEU A 269 11.00 -15.59 -1.70
CA LEU A 269 9.88 -16.48 -1.42
C LEU A 269 9.36 -17.13 -2.72
N LYS A 270 9.02 -18.41 -2.63
CA LYS A 270 8.54 -19.25 -3.75
C LYS A 270 7.12 -19.75 -3.48
N PRO A 271 6.41 -20.21 -4.53
CA PRO A 271 6.80 -20.26 -5.96
C PRO A 271 6.74 -18.90 -6.64
N TYR A 272 7.59 -18.67 -7.65
CA TYR A 272 7.58 -17.41 -8.40
C TYR A 272 6.41 -17.37 -9.38
N THR A 273 5.69 -16.23 -9.42
CA THR A 273 4.50 -16.06 -10.27
C THR A 273 4.82 -16.30 -11.74
N ILE A 274 5.86 -15.65 -12.27
CA ILE A 274 6.25 -15.76 -13.68
C ILE A 274 6.61 -17.19 -14.09
N GLU A 275 7.30 -17.94 -13.22
CA GLU A 275 7.67 -19.33 -13.47
C GLU A 275 6.44 -20.25 -13.41
N THR A 276 5.55 -19.99 -12.45
CA THR A 276 4.29 -20.74 -12.30
C THR A 276 3.41 -20.57 -13.53
N VAL A 277 3.14 -19.33 -13.97
CA VAL A 277 2.27 -19.11 -15.12
C VAL A 277 2.83 -19.69 -16.40
N LYS A 278 4.16 -19.68 -16.59
CA LYS A 278 4.83 -20.36 -17.73
C LYS A 278 4.68 -21.88 -17.70
N ALA A 279 4.65 -22.47 -16.52
CA ALA A 279 4.56 -23.94 -16.39
C ALA A 279 3.13 -24.47 -16.52
N LEU A 280 2.10 -23.68 -16.26
CA LEU A 280 0.69 -24.11 -16.25
C LEU A 280 0.21 -24.69 -17.58
N PRO A 281 0.52 -24.11 -18.77
CA PRO A 281 0.06 -24.67 -20.04
C PRO A 281 0.60 -26.08 -20.34
N ALA A 282 1.82 -26.39 -19.94
CA ALA A 282 2.40 -27.72 -20.07
C ALA A 282 1.69 -28.75 -19.15
N GLN A 283 1.00 -28.29 -18.10
CA GLN A 283 0.17 -29.09 -17.20
C GLN A 283 -1.30 -29.21 -17.66
N GLY A 284 -1.62 -28.72 -18.87
CA GLY A 284 -2.97 -28.73 -19.41
C GLY A 284 -3.85 -27.55 -19.02
N VAL A 285 -3.35 -26.59 -18.21
CA VAL A 285 -4.11 -25.40 -17.75
C VAL A 285 -4.00 -24.31 -18.81
N ARG A 286 -5.11 -23.97 -19.44
CA ARG A 286 -5.17 -23.03 -20.56
C ARG A 286 -5.85 -21.70 -20.23
N LYS A 287 -6.57 -21.62 -19.11
CA LYS A 287 -7.39 -20.48 -18.72
C LYS A 287 -7.11 -20.11 -17.27
N ILE A 288 -6.53 -18.94 -17.05
CA ILE A 288 -6.19 -18.48 -15.69
C ILE A 288 -6.67 -17.06 -15.43
N VAL A 289 -6.93 -16.82 -14.15
CA VAL A 289 -7.14 -15.49 -13.60
C VAL A 289 -6.05 -15.21 -12.57
N VAL A 290 -5.56 -13.97 -12.54
CA VAL A 290 -4.59 -13.52 -11.54
C VAL A 290 -5.26 -12.46 -10.67
N ILE A 291 -5.04 -12.55 -9.35
CA ILE A 291 -5.41 -11.55 -8.36
C ILE A 291 -4.19 -11.19 -7.52
N ALA A 292 -4.15 -9.95 -7.04
CA ALA A 292 -3.04 -9.42 -6.24
C ALA A 292 -3.53 -8.83 -4.91
N PRO A 293 -3.98 -9.66 -3.92
CA PRO A 293 -4.63 -9.16 -2.72
C PRO A 293 -3.74 -8.26 -1.84
N GLY A 294 -2.43 -8.42 -1.89
CA GLY A 294 -1.49 -7.58 -1.15
C GLY A 294 -1.50 -6.10 -1.55
N PHE A 295 -2.11 -5.79 -2.68
CA PHE A 295 -2.23 -4.43 -3.19
C PHE A 295 -3.67 -3.94 -3.04
N VAL A 296 -3.88 -2.91 -2.21
CA VAL A 296 -5.21 -2.29 -2.07
C VAL A 296 -5.50 -1.27 -3.17
N ALA A 297 -4.50 -0.91 -3.95
CA ALA A 297 -4.58 -0.01 -5.11
C ALA A 297 -3.69 -0.51 -6.24
N ASP A 298 -4.18 -0.38 -7.47
CA ASP A 298 -3.41 -0.72 -8.66
C ASP A 298 -2.17 0.14 -8.81
N CYS A 299 -1.08 -0.50 -9.23
CA CYS A 299 0.24 0.08 -9.33
C CYS A 299 1.01 -0.53 -10.51
N LEU A 300 2.32 -0.26 -10.61
CA LEU A 300 3.14 -0.80 -11.68
C LEU A 300 3.15 -2.33 -11.68
N GLU A 301 3.20 -2.92 -10.49
CA GLU A 301 3.28 -4.35 -10.27
C GLU A 301 2.01 -5.10 -10.71
N THR A 302 0.85 -4.46 -10.66
CA THR A 302 -0.42 -5.07 -11.08
C THR A 302 -0.74 -4.79 -12.55
N LEU A 303 -0.50 -3.55 -13.02
CA LEU A 303 -0.92 -3.08 -14.34
C LEU A 303 0.11 -3.40 -15.44
N GLU A 304 1.39 -3.50 -15.10
CA GLU A 304 2.44 -3.83 -16.06
C GLU A 304 2.96 -5.25 -15.85
N GLU A 305 3.51 -5.58 -14.67
CA GLU A 305 4.14 -6.88 -14.45
C GLU A 305 3.13 -8.04 -14.57
N LEU A 306 1.95 -7.94 -13.90
CA LEU A 306 0.95 -9.01 -13.99
C LEU A 306 0.15 -8.95 -15.29
N ALA A 307 -0.39 -7.76 -15.65
CA ALA A 307 -1.33 -7.67 -16.76
C ALA A 307 -0.66 -7.67 -18.14
N VAL A 308 0.62 -7.33 -18.25
CA VAL A 308 1.36 -7.31 -19.51
C VAL A 308 2.42 -8.43 -19.54
N GLU A 309 3.43 -8.38 -18.65
CA GLU A 309 4.56 -9.31 -18.70
C GLU A 309 4.13 -10.77 -18.42
N ASN A 310 3.39 -11.00 -17.33
CA ASN A 310 2.94 -12.36 -16.99
C ASN A 310 1.91 -12.90 -17.98
N ARG A 311 1.02 -12.03 -18.51
CA ARG A 311 0.08 -12.40 -19.57
C ARG A 311 0.81 -12.86 -20.83
N HIS A 312 1.79 -12.11 -21.28
CA HIS A 312 2.62 -12.44 -22.46
C HIS A 312 3.30 -13.79 -22.26
N ALA A 313 3.96 -13.98 -21.12
CA ALA A 313 4.63 -15.22 -20.77
C ALA A 313 3.72 -16.44 -20.75
N PHE A 314 2.49 -16.30 -20.22
CA PHE A 314 1.50 -17.40 -20.23
C PHE A 314 1.02 -17.75 -21.64
N LEU A 315 0.69 -16.75 -22.45
CA LEU A 315 0.23 -16.96 -23.83
C LEU A 315 1.31 -17.58 -24.72
N GLU A 316 2.55 -17.10 -24.61
CA GLU A 316 3.70 -17.70 -25.33
C GLU A 316 3.96 -19.15 -24.95
N ALA A 317 3.73 -19.51 -23.69
CA ALA A 317 3.84 -20.91 -23.21
C ALA A 317 2.68 -21.79 -23.68
N GLY A 318 1.70 -21.25 -24.41
CA GLY A 318 0.56 -21.98 -24.96
C GLY A 318 -0.73 -21.84 -24.17
N GLY A 319 -0.85 -20.91 -23.24
CA GLY A 319 -2.10 -20.52 -22.61
C GLY A 319 -3.10 -19.94 -23.61
N ALA A 320 -4.41 -19.95 -23.29
CA ALA A 320 -5.44 -19.44 -24.17
C ALA A 320 -6.13 -18.19 -23.65
N HIS A 321 -6.47 -18.15 -22.36
CA HIS A 321 -7.17 -17.03 -21.72
C HIS A 321 -6.46 -16.63 -20.43
N PHE A 322 -6.19 -15.34 -20.32
CA PHE A 322 -5.53 -14.75 -19.17
C PHE A 322 -6.20 -13.44 -18.79
N ALA A 323 -6.64 -13.32 -17.55
CA ALA A 323 -7.17 -12.06 -17.02
C ALA A 323 -6.52 -11.72 -15.69
N VAL A 324 -6.31 -10.42 -15.43
CA VAL A 324 -5.97 -9.88 -14.12
C VAL A 324 -7.18 -9.12 -13.60
N LEU A 325 -7.64 -9.46 -12.40
CA LEU A 325 -8.69 -8.68 -11.78
C LEU A 325 -8.09 -7.45 -11.08
N PRO A 326 -8.77 -6.30 -11.15
CA PRO A 326 -8.27 -5.08 -10.51
C PRO A 326 -8.19 -5.23 -8.99
N CYS A 327 -7.30 -4.50 -8.37
CA CYS A 327 -7.28 -4.34 -6.92
C CYS A 327 -8.58 -3.72 -6.40
N LEU A 328 -8.76 -3.65 -5.08
CA LEU A 328 -9.95 -3.04 -4.48
C LEU A 328 -10.10 -1.56 -4.87
N ASN A 329 -8.98 -0.88 -5.07
CA ASN A 329 -8.94 0.53 -5.47
C ASN A 329 -9.85 1.41 -4.61
N ASP A 330 -10.57 2.31 -5.24
CA ASP A 330 -11.55 3.21 -4.63
C ASP A 330 -13.00 2.71 -4.82
N SER A 331 -13.19 1.39 -4.97
CA SER A 331 -14.49 0.73 -5.01
C SER A 331 -15.25 0.90 -3.69
N ILE A 332 -16.55 0.69 -3.72
CA ILE A 332 -17.39 0.75 -2.51
C ILE A 332 -16.86 -0.20 -1.44
N GLU A 333 -16.55 -1.43 -1.81
CA GLU A 333 -16.02 -2.46 -0.92
C GLU A 333 -14.65 -2.09 -0.36
N GLY A 334 -13.78 -1.52 -1.19
CA GLY A 334 -12.46 -1.03 -0.78
C GLY A 334 -12.56 0.11 0.25
N ILE A 335 -13.46 1.07 0.02
CA ILE A 335 -13.68 2.19 0.94
C ILE A 335 -14.35 1.73 2.22
N ASP A 336 -15.31 0.81 2.16
CA ASP A 336 -15.97 0.26 3.36
C ASP A 336 -14.97 -0.52 4.23
N MET A 337 -14.08 -1.27 3.62
CA MET A 337 -12.98 -1.95 4.31
C MET A 337 -12.04 -0.94 4.99
N ILE A 338 -11.58 0.10 4.28
CA ILE A 338 -10.73 1.15 4.88
C ILE A 338 -11.46 1.86 6.03
N ALA A 339 -12.75 2.19 5.84
CA ALA A 339 -13.57 2.81 6.87
C ALA A 339 -13.71 1.94 8.13
N ASP A 340 -13.83 0.62 7.96
CA ASP A 340 -13.89 -0.33 9.09
C ASP A 340 -12.55 -0.40 9.84
N VAL A 341 -11.42 -0.43 9.13
CA VAL A 341 -10.09 -0.33 9.76
C VAL A 341 -9.96 0.96 10.56
N VAL A 342 -10.26 2.10 9.94
CA VAL A 342 -10.17 3.41 10.60
C VAL A 342 -11.09 3.50 11.80
N ARG A 343 -12.36 3.06 11.69
CA ARG A 343 -13.34 3.10 12.81
C ARG A 343 -12.83 2.33 14.03
N THR A 344 -12.25 1.16 13.81
CA THR A 344 -11.68 0.35 14.89
C THR A 344 -10.51 1.06 15.55
N GLU A 345 -9.60 1.59 14.76
CA GLU A 345 -8.38 2.22 15.27
C GLU A 345 -8.62 3.57 15.97
N VAL A 346 -9.64 4.33 15.57
CA VAL A 346 -10.01 5.57 16.28
C VAL A 346 -10.95 5.35 17.47
N SER A 347 -11.37 4.11 17.74
CA SER A 347 -12.19 3.80 18.90
C SER A 347 -11.52 4.30 20.19
N GLY A 348 -12.30 4.93 21.07
CA GLY A 348 -11.80 5.62 22.26
C GLY A 348 -11.19 7.01 22.01
N TRP A 349 -11.17 7.49 20.77
CA TRP A 349 -10.86 8.87 20.40
C TRP A 349 -12.11 9.64 19.96
N ILE A 350 -13.13 8.93 19.51
CA ILE A 350 -14.47 9.44 19.10
C ILE A 350 -15.54 9.02 20.07
#